data_5357bbaaea29b4d594262330a1fbfe6e
#
_entry.id   5357bbaaea29b4d594262330a1fbfe6e
#
_cell.length_a   1.000
_cell.length_b   1.000
_cell.length_c   1.000
_cell.angle_alpha   90.00
_cell.angle_beta   90.00
_cell.angle_gamma   90.00
#
_symmetry.space_group_name_H-M   'P 1'
#
loop_
_entity.id
_entity.type
_entity.pdbx_description
1 polymer ?
#
loop_
_entity_poly.entity_id
_entity_poly.type
_entity_poly.pdbx_seq_one_letter_code
_entity_poly.pdbx_strand_id
1 'polypeptide(L)'
;MKDRKSHKLKFNPYLEKLYQSDKPLIIYKVDNGYDIYTDFSKKINLTKNNIHRFLNSFEKMKYKKETDQYVGFFGYEILNYLLGIKISKQSKNGFYKGVFYKPETIIKIRDNICLLY
;
A
#
# COMPACT_ATOMS: atom_id res chain seq x y z
N MET A 1 -18.46 -10.74 -2.96
CA MET A 1 -17.97 -11.71 -3.93
C MET A 1 -16.59 -11.32 -4.40
N LYS A 2 -15.69 -12.26 -4.50
CA LYS A 2 -14.29 -11.96 -4.84
C LYS A 2 -14.05 -12.01 -6.32
N ASP A 3 -13.61 -10.90 -6.91
CA ASP A 3 -13.12 -10.86 -8.27
C ASP A 3 -11.69 -11.39 -8.29
N ARG A 4 -11.59 -12.71 -8.29
CA ARG A 4 -10.31 -13.37 -8.19
C ARG A 4 -10.05 -14.22 -9.41
N LYS A 5 -8.91 -13.97 -10.07
CA LYS A 5 -8.43 -14.79 -11.17
C LYS A 5 -7.07 -15.36 -10.81
N SER A 6 -6.88 -16.64 -11.07
CA SER A 6 -5.61 -17.32 -10.82
C SER A 6 -4.95 -17.66 -12.16
N HIS A 7 -3.67 -17.32 -12.30
CA HIS A 7 -2.89 -17.58 -13.50
C HIS A 7 -1.53 -18.14 -13.12
N LYS A 8 -1.08 -19.17 -13.84
CA LYS A 8 0.30 -19.65 -13.70
C LYS A 8 1.26 -18.62 -14.27
N LEU A 9 2.32 -18.34 -13.49
CA LEU A 9 3.38 -17.44 -13.89
C LEU A 9 4.59 -18.23 -14.37
N LYS A 10 4.95 -18.11 -15.64
CA LYS A 10 6.34 -18.28 -16.03
C LYS A 10 6.97 -16.90 -16.16
N PHE A 11 6.60 -16.17 -17.11
CA PHE A 11 6.89 -14.77 -17.31
C PHE A 11 5.55 -14.12 -17.63
N ASN A 12 5.11 -13.20 -16.82
CA ASN A 12 3.79 -12.65 -16.99
C ASN A 12 3.85 -11.36 -17.80
N PRO A 13 3.34 -11.34 -19.05
CA PRO A 13 3.33 -10.13 -19.86
C PRO A 13 2.57 -8.96 -19.20
N TYR A 14 1.60 -9.27 -18.35
CA TYR A 14 0.86 -8.25 -17.63
C TYR A 14 1.74 -7.52 -16.62
N LEU A 15 2.59 -8.25 -15.89
CA LEU A 15 3.53 -7.66 -14.95
C LEU A 15 4.56 -6.80 -15.70
N GLU A 16 5.02 -7.25 -16.86
CA GLU A 16 5.93 -6.47 -17.66
C GLU A 16 5.30 -5.16 -18.13
N LYS A 17 4.04 -5.20 -18.58
CA LYS A 17 3.31 -4.00 -18.93
C LYS A 17 3.16 -3.05 -17.76
N LEU A 18 2.86 -3.56 -16.57
CA LEU A 18 2.78 -2.73 -15.37
C LEU A 18 4.12 -2.09 -15.05
N TYR A 19 5.19 -2.85 -15.15
CA TYR A 19 6.53 -2.36 -14.88
C TYR A 19 6.95 -1.27 -15.86
N GLN A 20 6.57 -1.41 -17.13
CA GLN A 20 6.85 -0.44 -18.18
C GLN A 20 5.89 0.75 -18.19
N SER A 21 4.78 0.66 -17.51
CA SER A 21 3.82 1.75 -17.43
C SER A 21 4.31 2.82 -16.45
N ASP A 22 3.85 4.05 -16.65
CA ASP A 22 4.13 5.15 -15.73
C ASP A 22 3.23 5.14 -14.49
N LYS A 23 2.45 4.09 -14.30
CA LYS A 23 1.57 3.96 -13.15
C LYS A 23 2.37 3.70 -11.89
N PRO A 24 2.03 4.36 -10.77
CA PRO A 24 2.68 4.06 -9.51
C PRO A 24 2.35 2.65 -9.04
N LEU A 25 3.36 1.98 -8.50
CA LEU A 25 3.26 0.64 -7.95
C LEU A 25 3.83 0.63 -6.53
N ILE A 26 3.24 -0.22 -5.69
CA ILE A 26 3.84 -0.57 -4.40
C ILE A 26 4.03 -2.07 -4.40
N ILE A 27 5.24 -2.52 -4.12
CA ILE A 27 5.59 -3.94 -4.12
C ILE A 27 6.12 -4.31 -2.75
N TYR A 28 5.49 -5.29 -2.11
CA TYR A 28 5.98 -5.89 -0.88
C TYR A 28 6.47 -7.30 -1.18
N LYS A 29 7.68 -7.60 -0.73
CA LYS A 29 8.18 -8.96 -0.76
C LYS A 29 7.62 -9.75 0.43
N VAL A 30 7.09 -10.94 0.14
CA VAL A 30 6.62 -11.89 1.15
C VAL A 30 7.41 -13.19 1.02
N ASP A 31 7.21 -14.15 1.94
CA ASP A 31 8.05 -15.33 2.03
C ASP A 31 8.16 -16.13 0.72
N ASN A 32 7.06 -16.29 0.01
CA ASN A 32 7.02 -17.11 -1.21
C ASN A 32 6.58 -16.31 -2.44
N GLY A 33 6.79 -15.00 -2.43
CA GLY A 33 6.39 -14.19 -3.57
C GLY A 33 6.34 -12.70 -3.31
N TYR A 34 5.37 -12.05 -3.92
CA TYR A 34 5.22 -10.60 -3.86
C TYR A 34 3.75 -10.22 -3.83
N ASP A 35 3.45 -9.13 -3.13
CA ASP A 35 2.17 -8.44 -3.22
C ASP A 35 2.40 -7.12 -3.95
N ILE A 36 1.65 -6.90 -5.04
CA ILE A 36 1.76 -5.72 -5.87
C ILE A 36 0.44 -4.97 -5.81
N TYR A 37 0.52 -3.69 -5.46
CA TYR A 37 -0.62 -2.80 -5.35
C TYR A 37 -0.52 -1.71 -6.39
N THR A 38 -1.61 -1.47 -7.11
CA THR A 38 -1.64 -0.46 -8.18
C THR A 38 -3.07 0.07 -8.38
N ASP A 39 -3.24 0.96 -9.36
CA ASP A 39 -4.52 1.61 -9.66
C ASP A 39 -5.09 2.27 -8.41
N PHE A 40 -4.34 3.20 -7.83
CA PHE A 40 -4.72 3.85 -6.59
C PHE A 40 -5.86 4.84 -6.80
N SER A 41 -6.95 4.66 -6.05
CA SER A 41 -8.11 5.56 -6.07
C SER A 41 -7.98 6.70 -5.08
N LYS A 42 -7.16 6.53 -4.04
CA LYS A 42 -6.93 7.53 -3.01
C LYS A 42 -5.47 7.57 -2.61
N LYS A 43 -4.99 8.76 -2.31
CA LYS A 43 -3.68 9.00 -1.70
C LYS A 43 -3.90 9.88 -0.48
N ILE A 44 -3.42 9.43 0.66
CA ILE A 44 -3.52 10.18 1.91
C ILE A 44 -2.11 10.49 2.39
N ASN A 45 -1.75 11.77 2.35
CA ASN A 45 -0.52 12.25 2.95
C ASN A 45 -0.77 12.46 4.44
N LEU A 46 0.02 11.79 5.28
CA LEU A 46 -0.15 11.86 6.72
C LEU A 46 0.41 13.17 7.26
N THR A 47 -0.35 13.80 8.13
CA THR A 47 0.03 15.02 8.82
C THR A 47 -0.40 14.92 10.28
N LYS A 48 0.11 15.80 11.13
CA LYS A 48 -0.34 15.89 12.51
C LYS A 48 -1.83 16.22 12.60
N ASN A 49 -2.36 16.90 11.59
CA ASN A 49 -3.77 17.31 11.57
C ASN A 49 -4.73 16.20 11.21
N ASN A 50 -4.29 15.20 10.41
CA ASN A 50 -5.19 14.16 9.92
C ASN A 50 -4.91 12.76 10.48
N ILE A 51 -3.80 12.57 11.21
CA ILE A 51 -3.39 11.22 11.60
C ILE A 51 -4.41 10.54 12.51
N HIS A 52 -4.99 11.23 13.46
CA HIS A 52 -5.98 10.62 14.35
C HIS A 52 -7.25 10.24 13.61
N ARG A 53 -7.71 11.10 12.71
CA ARG A 53 -8.88 10.81 11.88
C ARG A 53 -8.62 9.61 10.96
N PHE A 54 -7.42 9.53 10.39
CA PHE A 54 -7.02 8.41 9.55
C PHE A 54 -7.02 7.08 10.32
N LEU A 55 -6.42 7.06 11.51
CA LEU A 55 -6.41 5.88 12.37
C LEU A 55 -7.82 5.48 12.79
N ASN A 56 -8.66 6.44 13.13
CA ASN A 56 -10.05 6.16 13.50
C ASN A 56 -10.84 5.57 12.33
N SER A 57 -10.52 5.96 11.09
CA SER A 57 -11.19 5.40 9.92
C SER A 57 -10.90 3.92 9.74
N PHE A 58 -9.73 3.44 10.14
CA PHE A 58 -9.40 2.02 10.10
C PHE A 58 -10.27 1.20 11.06
N GLU A 59 -10.54 1.70 12.24
CA GLU A 59 -11.38 1.00 13.23
C GLU A 59 -12.79 0.81 12.72
N LYS A 60 -13.27 1.72 11.89
CA LYS A 60 -14.62 1.69 11.33
C LYS A 60 -14.70 1.01 9.97
N MET A 61 -13.56 0.75 9.36
CA MET A 61 -13.53 0.17 8.01
C MET A 61 -13.95 -1.29 8.04
N LYS A 62 -14.89 -1.64 7.16
CA LYS A 62 -15.31 -3.03 6.98
C LYS A 62 -14.55 -3.64 5.82
N TYR A 63 -13.82 -4.70 6.11
CA TYR A 63 -13.10 -5.47 5.10
C TYR A 63 -14.06 -6.44 4.44
N LYS A 64 -14.45 -6.16 3.20
CA LYS A 64 -15.36 -7.00 2.41
C LYS A 64 -14.69 -7.68 1.23
N LYS A 65 -13.69 -7.03 0.63
CA LYS A 65 -12.94 -7.54 -0.51
C LYS A 65 -11.47 -7.20 -0.33
N GLU A 66 -10.60 -7.83 -1.12
CA GLU A 66 -9.15 -7.65 -0.98
C GLU A 66 -8.70 -6.19 -1.12
N THR A 67 -9.38 -5.43 -1.99
CA THR A 67 -9.02 -4.02 -2.21
C THR A 67 -9.53 -3.07 -1.13
N ASP A 68 -10.26 -3.56 -0.13
CA ASP A 68 -10.71 -2.76 1.02
C ASP A 68 -9.56 -2.61 2.02
N GLN A 69 -8.48 -2.00 1.59
CA GLN A 69 -7.32 -1.77 2.45
C GLN A 69 -6.54 -0.56 1.98
N TYR A 70 -5.69 -0.06 2.86
CA TYR A 70 -4.74 1.00 2.54
C TYR A 70 -3.33 0.44 2.69
N VAL A 71 -2.45 0.81 1.78
CA VAL A 71 -1.04 0.42 1.80
C VAL A 71 -0.16 1.65 1.79
N GLY A 72 0.92 1.59 2.53
CA GLY A 72 1.83 2.71 2.65
C GLY A 72 2.74 2.57 3.86
N PHE A 73 3.11 3.69 4.43
CA PHE A 73 4.01 3.69 5.58
C PHE A 73 3.74 4.89 6.50
N PHE A 74 4.09 4.70 7.77
CA PHE A 74 4.18 5.78 8.74
C PHE A 74 5.63 6.26 8.79
N GLY A 75 5.85 7.53 8.48
CA GLY A 75 7.15 8.14 8.66
C GLY A 75 7.49 8.30 10.14
N TYR A 76 8.78 8.31 10.47
CA TYR A 76 9.21 8.39 11.86
C TYR A 76 8.74 9.68 12.57
N GLU A 77 8.58 10.77 11.84
CA GLU A 77 8.09 12.02 12.42
C GLU A 77 6.65 11.88 12.93
N ILE A 78 5.78 11.21 12.16
CA ILE A 78 4.40 10.93 12.58
C ILE A 78 4.38 9.96 13.77
N LEU A 79 5.21 8.93 13.73
CA LEU A 79 5.30 7.97 14.83
C LEU A 79 5.76 8.64 16.11
N ASN A 80 6.76 9.50 16.02
CA ASN A 80 7.24 10.26 17.17
C ASN A 80 6.18 11.21 17.72
N TYR A 81 5.41 11.84 16.85
CA TYR A 81 4.29 12.66 17.26
C TYR A 81 3.24 11.86 18.03
N LEU A 82 2.85 10.67 17.51
CA LEU A 82 1.87 9.80 18.17
C LEU A 82 2.39 9.28 19.52
N LEU A 83 3.68 9.03 19.64
CA LEU A 83 4.31 8.53 20.86
C LEU A 83 4.70 9.65 21.83
N GLY A 84 4.54 10.91 21.44
CA GLY A 84 4.92 12.05 22.28
C GLY A 84 6.42 12.28 22.35
N ILE A 85 7.19 11.78 21.39
CA ILE A 85 8.66 11.95 21.37
C ILE A 85 9.02 13.15 20.50
N LYS A 86 9.89 14.02 21.03
CA LYS A 86 10.43 15.14 20.27
C LYS A 86 11.58 14.69 19.39
N ILE A 87 11.58 15.18 18.14
CA ILE A 87 12.64 14.89 17.19
C ILE A 87 13.58 16.09 17.14
N SER A 88 14.89 15.83 17.27
CA SER A 88 15.91 16.88 17.21
C SER A 88 16.26 17.29 15.78
N LYS A 89 16.03 16.42 14.82
CA LYS A 89 16.27 16.68 13.39
C LYS A 89 15.06 16.29 12.56
N GLN A 90 14.70 17.16 11.63
CA GLN A 90 13.69 16.86 10.63
C GLN A 90 14.35 16.41 9.32
N SER A 91 13.79 15.38 8.71
CA SER A 91 14.19 14.98 7.37
C SER A 91 13.79 16.04 6.35
N LYS A 92 14.69 16.33 5.42
CA LYS A 92 14.41 17.28 4.33
C LYS A 92 13.70 16.61 3.16
N ASN A 93 13.61 15.28 3.12
CA ASN A 93 12.85 14.58 2.09
C ASN A 93 11.38 14.46 2.49
N GLY A 94 10.52 14.15 1.52
CA GLY A 94 9.07 14.09 1.74
C GLY A 94 8.58 12.85 2.47
N PHE A 95 9.48 11.98 2.96
CA PHE A 95 9.10 10.71 3.54
C PHE A 95 8.94 10.71 5.06
N TYR A 96 9.26 11.82 5.70
CA TYR A 96 9.28 11.87 7.17
C TYR A 96 7.89 11.77 7.82
N LYS A 97 6.83 12.11 7.12
CA LYS A 97 5.46 12.04 7.65
C LYS A 97 4.78 10.72 7.35
N GLY A 98 4.77 10.33 6.10
CA GLY A 98 4.17 9.10 5.66
C GLY A 98 3.07 9.31 4.63
N VAL A 99 2.70 8.23 3.98
CA VAL A 99 1.66 8.26 2.96
C VAL A 99 0.98 6.89 2.90
N PHE A 100 -0.33 6.91 2.63
CA PHE A 100 -1.10 5.69 2.38
C PHE A 100 -1.90 5.84 1.09
N TYR A 101 -2.04 4.71 0.41
CA TYR A 101 -2.81 4.62 -0.84
C TYR A 101 -3.88 3.56 -0.71
N LYS A 102 -5.02 3.80 -1.35
CA LYS A 102 -6.05 2.78 -1.50
C LYS A 102 -5.94 2.16 -2.88
N PRO A 103 -5.52 0.89 -3.00
CA PRO A 103 -5.41 0.22 -4.29
C PRO A 103 -6.80 -0.22 -4.78
N GLU A 104 -6.99 -0.19 -6.09
CA GLU A 104 -8.13 -0.82 -6.75
C GLU A 104 -7.73 -2.13 -7.42
N THR A 105 -6.44 -2.39 -7.55
CA THR A 105 -5.91 -3.64 -8.11
C THR A 105 -4.82 -4.18 -7.21
N ILE A 106 -4.93 -5.45 -6.85
CA ILE A 106 -3.92 -6.17 -6.07
C ILE A 106 -3.54 -7.42 -6.82
N ILE A 107 -2.24 -7.63 -7.00
CA ILE A 107 -1.69 -8.82 -7.62
C ILE A 107 -0.87 -9.55 -6.57
N LYS A 108 -1.24 -10.77 -6.24
CA LYS A 108 -0.49 -11.61 -5.32
C LYS A 108 0.21 -12.70 -6.11
N ILE A 109 1.53 -12.74 -6.02
CA ILE A 109 2.35 -13.76 -6.63
C ILE A 109 2.81 -14.69 -5.53
N ARG A 110 2.48 -15.98 -5.65
CA ARG A 110 2.89 -17.02 -4.71
C ARG A 110 3.41 -18.19 -5.51
N ASP A 111 4.71 -18.51 -5.30
CA ASP A 111 5.39 -19.51 -6.12
C ASP A 111 5.24 -19.16 -7.61
N ASN A 112 4.57 -19.99 -8.39
CA ASN A 112 4.34 -19.74 -9.82
C ASN A 112 2.90 -19.37 -10.13
N ILE A 113 2.15 -18.90 -9.13
CA ILE A 113 0.74 -18.57 -9.28
C ILE A 113 0.54 -17.07 -9.06
N CYS A 114 -0.21 -16.48 -9.97
CA CYS A 114 -0.61 -15.07 -9.90
C CYS A 114 -2.10 -14.98 -9.59
N LEU A 115 -2.43 -14.29 -8.51
CA LEU A 115 -3.82 -14.03 -8.12
C LEU A 115 -4.09 -12.55 -8.33
N LEU A 116 -5.15 -12.24 -9.07
CA LEU A 116 -5.56 -10.87 -9.38
C LEU A 116 -6.86 -10.55 -8.65
N TYR A 117 -6.85 -9.43 -7.96
CA TYR A 117 -8.03 -8.93 -7.27
C TYR A 117 -8.45 -7.58 -7.83
#